data_f6ccf2228d16c9f9dc673a43aae9fbd5
#
_entry.id   f6ccf2228d16c9f9dc673a43aae9fbd5
#
_cell.length_a   1.000
_cell.length_b   1.000
_cell.length_c   1.000
_cell.angle_alpha   90.00
_cell.angle_beta   90.00
_cell.angle_gamma   90.00
#
_symmetry.space_group_name_H-M   'P 1'
#
loop_
_entity.id
_entity.type
_entity.pdbx_description
1 polymer ?
#
loop_
_entity_poly.entity_id
_entity_poly.type
_entity_poly.pdbx_seq_one_letter_code
_entity_poly.pdbx_strand_id
1 'polypeptide(L)'
;KWFVEKEGKKGFLNKKDKFYLYGVGVSTSPDLQLAMDKATMIAKADLADVMHGEMNKNANVFIQEIGAEGNKVINSKAESTIVNLIKQTKVQGYEQWKIAVSITSDNEYRVYMGLQLPLGELNKLAELIKEEAANQIVINSDVASKADEAIDSLTNIATE
;
A
#
# COMPACT_ATOMS: atom_id res chain seq x y z
N LYS A 1 -3.47 26.86 -0.53
CA LYS A 1 -2.00 26.97 -0.62
C LYS A 1 -1.33 25.63 -0.34
N TRP A 2 -1.56 24.98 0.81
CA TRP A 2 -1.04 23.66 1.16
C TRP A 2 -1.51 22.53 0.22
N PHE A 3 -2.74 22.61 -0.29
CA PHE A 3 -3.32 21.64 -1.21
C PHE A 3 -2.58 21.63 -2.56
N VAL A 4 -2.27 22.80 -3.09
CA VAL A 4 -1.51 22.97 -4.35
C VAL A 4 -0.04 22.62 -4.15
N GLU A 5 0.52 22.93 -3.00
CA GLU A 5 1.91 22.60 -2.65
C GLU A 5 2.19 21.10 -2.62
N LYS A 6 1.17 20.27 -2.32
CA LYS A 6 1.32 18.82 -2.41
C LYS A 6 1.36 18.30 -3.84
N GLU A 7 0.53 18.83 -4.73
CA GLU A 7 0.49 18.39 -6.14
C GLU A 7 1.81 18.64 -6.89
N GLY A 8 2.54 19.70 -6.53
CA GLY A 8 3.82 20.07 -7.16
C GLY A 8 5.04 19.33 -6.62
N LYS A 9 4.91 18.62 -5.52
CA LYS A 9 6.05 18.02 -4.82
C LYS A 9 5.73 16.58 -4.43
N LYS A 10 6.13 15.65 -5.26
CA LYS A 10 5.99 14.21 -5.00
C LYS A 10 6.42 13.82 -3.57
N GLY A 11 5.49 13.88 -2.64
CA GLY A 11 5.51 13.16 -1.37
C GLY A 11 6.43 13.64 -0.23
N PHE A 12 7.44 14.49 -0.46
CA PHE A 12 8.37 14.89 0.60
C PHE A 12 8.72 16.39 0.53
N LEU A 13 8.13 17.18 1.41
CA LEU A 13 8.19 18.64 1.30
C LEU A 13 9.25 19.34 2.15
N ASN A 14 9.73 18.76 3.23
CA ASN A 14 10.75 19.36 4.10
C ASN A 14 11.41 18.31 5.00
N LYS A 15 12.50 18.67 5.69
CA LYS A 15 13.13 17.79 6.70
C LYS A 15 12.15 17.34 7.80
N LYS A 16 11.11 18.14 8.10
CA LYS A 16 10.01 17.78 9.00
C LYS A 16 9.00 16.84 8.35
N ASP A 17 8.81 16.90 7.04
CA ASP A 17 7.83 16.14 6.28
C ASP A 17 8.34 14.74 5.88
N LYS A 18 9.61 14.44 6.16
CA LYS A 18 10.23 13.13 5.92
C LYS A 18 9.58 11.99 6.72
N PHE A 19 8.78 12.34 7.72
CA PHE A 19 8.17 11.38 8.63
C PHE A 19 6.70 11.07 8.33
N TYR A 20 6.15 11.64 7.27
CA TYR A 20 4.74 11.47 6.90
C TYR A 20 4.55 11.31 5.40
N LEU A 21 3.59 10.47 5.04
CA LEU A 21 2.97 10.49 3.71
C LEU A 21 1.67 11.29 3.78
N TYR A 22 1.31 11.99 2.71
CA TYR A 22 0.14 12.84 2.64
C TYR A 22 -0.83 12.40 1.55
N GLY A 23 -2.13 12.44 1.88
CA GLY A 23 -3.21 12.30 0.93
C GLY A 23 -4.13 13.52 1.01
N VAL A 24 -4.64 13.98 -0.10
CA VAL A 24 -5.56 15.12 -0.16
C VAL A 24 -6.79 14.79 -0.99
N GLY A 25 -7.91 15.39 -0.59
CA GLY A 25 -9.17 15.26 -1.29
C GLY A 25 -9.96 16.57 -1.26
N VAL A 26 -10.74 16.79 -2.29
CA VAL A 26 -11.67 17.90 -2.36
C VAL A 26 -13.05 17.40 -2.79
N SER A 27 -14.09 17.95 -2.19
CA SER A 27 -15.47 17.67 -2.57
C SER A 27 -16.34 18.90 -2.37
N THR A 28 -17.39 18.98 -3.14
CA THR A 28 -18.40 20.04 -3.07
C THR A 28 -19.77 19.41 -2.88
N SER A 29 -20.56 19.95 -1.97
CA SER A 29 -21.93 19.51 -1.72
C SER A 29 -22.74 20.63 -1.05
N PRO A 30 -24.07 20.70 -1.27
CA PRO A 30 -24.96 21.53 -0.48
C PRO A 30 -24.98 21.18 1.01
N ASP A 31 -24.68 19.92 1.36
CA ASP A 31 -24.58 19.41 2.72
C ASP A 31 -23.10 19.35 3.14
N LEU A 32 -22.77 20.04 4.24
CA LEU A 32 -21.41 20.13 4.76
C LEU A 32 -20.85 18.77 5.17
N GLN A 33 -21.65 17.97 5.89
CA GLN A 33 -21.20 16.64 6.34
C GLN A 33 -20.90 15.72 5.16
N LEU A 34 -21.77 15.75 4.14
CA LEU A 34 -21.55 14.98 2.93
C LEU A 34 -20.30 15.42 2.16
N ALA A 35 -20.06 16.74 2.09
CA ALA A 35 -18.83 17.28 1.48
C ALA A 35 -17.58 16.81 2.24
N MET A 36 -17.63 16.82 3.58
CA MET A 36 -16.54 16.33 4.43
C MET A 36 -16.29 14.83 4.24
N ASP A 37 -17.32 14.02 4.23
CA ASP A 37 -17.22 12.57 4.07
C ASP A 37 -16.64 12.18 2.71
N LYS A 38 -17.11 12.83 1.65
CA LYS A 38 -16.58 12.63 0.29
C LYS A 38 -15.14 13.10 0.16
N ALA A 39 -14.79 14.26 0.69
CA ALA A 39 -13.42 14.77 0.67
C ALA A 39 -12.46 13.84 1.44
N THR A 40 -12.91 13.30 2.58
CA THR A 40 -12.15 12.32 3.36
C THR A 40 -11.95 11.02 2.59
N MET A 41 -12.97 10.51 1.94
CA MET A 41 -12.88 9.30 1.12
C MET A 41 -11.88 9.47 -0.04
N ILE A 42 -11.91 10.61 -0.72
CA ILE A 42 -10.96 10.94 -1.80
C ILE A 42 -9.54 11.07 -1.24
N ALA A 43 -9.37 11.74 -0.10
CA ALA A 43 -8.07 11.88 0.56
C ALA A 43 -7.48 10.51 1.01
N LYS A 44 -8.33 9.59 1.49
CA LYS A 44 -7.91 8.22 1.82
C LYS A 44 -7.45 7.44 0.60
N ALA A 45 -8.16 7.54 -0.51
CA ALA A 45 -7.77 6.90 -1.76
C ALA A 45 -6.44 7.45 -2.28
N ASP A 46 -6.27 8.77 -2.26
CA ASP A 46 -5.01 9.42 -2.64
C ASP A 46 -3.84 9.01 -1.72
N LEU A 47 -4.08 8.94 -0.40
CA LEU A 47 -3.08 8.47 0.55
C LEU A 47 -2.72 6.99 0.34
N ALA A 48 -3.69 6.14 0.02
CA ALA A 48 -3.46 4.74 -0.31
C ALA A 48 -2.59 4.59 -1.56
N ASP A 49 -2.85 5.37 -2.60
CA ASP A 49 -2.04 5.36 -3.82
C ASP A 49 -0.59 5.81 -3.54
N VAL A 50 -0.40 6.84 -2.74
CA VAL A 50 0.94 7.30 -2.31
C VAL A 50 1.64 6.21 -1.50
N MET A 51 0.95 5.57 -0.57
CA MET A 51 1.48 4.48 0.25
C MET A 51 1.88 3.27 -0.61
N HIS A 52 1.02 2.84 -1.52
CA HIS A 52 1.32 1.73 -2.44
C HIS A 52 2.52 2.06 -3.33
N GLY A 53 2.63 3.29 -3.81
CA GLY A 53 3.76 3.75 -4.60
C GLY A 53 5.08 3.70 -3.83
N GLU A 54 5.10 4.12 -2.58
CA GLU A 54 6.29 4.03 -1.72
C GLU A 54 6.67 2.58 -1.40
N MET A 55 5.72 1.72 -1.11
CA MET A 55 5.96 0.29 -0.88
C MET A 55 6.48 -0.41 -2.14
N ASN A 56 5.93 -0.11 -3.31
CA ASN A 56 6.37 -0.69 -4.58
C ASN A 56 7.82 -0.31 -4.93
N LYS A 57 8.28 0.87 -4.58
CA LYS A 57 9.68 1.27 -4.73
C LYS A 57 10.63 0.40 -3.92
N ASN A 58 10.18 -0.12 -2.79
CA ASN A 58 10.96 -0.96 -1.88
C ASN A 58 10.70 -2.47 -2.07
N ALA A 59 9.92 -2.87 -3.06
CA ALA A 59 9.57 -4.28 -3.28
C ALA A 59 10.81 -5.17 -3.46
N ASN A 60 11.83 -4.71 -4.17
CA ASN A 60 13.10 -5.43 -4.34
C ASN A 60 13.83 -5.66 -3.02
N VAL A 61 13.81 -4.67 -2.13
CA VAL A 61 14.40 -4.79 -0.79
C VAL A 61 13.63 -5.85 0.02
N PHE A 62 12.32 -5.90 -0.08
CA PHE A 62 11.49 -6.91 0.56
C PHE A 62 11.82 -8.32 0.07
N ILE A 63 12.04 -8.50 -1.22
CA ILE A 63 12.46 -9.77 -1.83
C ILE A 63 13.82 -10.22 -1.27
N GLN A 64 14.78 -9.32 -1.16
CA GLN A 64 16.10 -9.59 -0.58
C GLN A 64 15.99 -10.01 0.89
N GLU A 65 15.23 -9.27 1.69
CA GLU A 65 15.06 -9.53 3.12
C GLU A 65 14.39 -10.87 3.44
N ILE A 66 13.51 -11.37 2.57
CA ILE A 66 12.89 -12.70 2.73
C ILE A 66 13.75 -13.85 2.16
N GLY A 67 14.95 -13.56 1.65
CA GLY A 67 15.91 -14.57 1.21
C GLY A 67 15.54 -15.27 -0.11
N ALA A 68 14.70 -14.67 -0.94
CA ALA A 68 14.29 -15.22 -2.24
C ALA A 68 15.32 -15.01 -3.37
N GLU A 69 16.47 -14.44 -3.07
CA GLU A 69 17.55 -14.22 -4.02
C GLU A 69 18.19 -15.52 -4.50
N GLY A 70 18.49 -15.58 -5.79
CA GLY A 70 19.27 -16.67 -6.41
C GLY A 70 18.45 -17.74 -7.16
N ASN A 71 17.13 -17.79 -6.99
CA ASN A 71 16.26 -18.68 -7.77
C ASN A 71 15.24 -17.86 -8.56
N LYS A 72 15.35 -17.87 -9.89
CA LYS A 72 14.49 -17.08 -10.77
C LYS A 72 12.99 -17.38 -10.62
N VAL A 73 12.61 -18.60 -10.34
CA VAL A 73 11.20 -19.02 -10.18
C VAL A 73 10.65 -18.53 -8.83
N ILE A 74 11.42 -18.71 -7.76
CA ILE A 74 11.05 -18.24 -6.42
C ILE A 74 11.01 -16.72 -6.39
N ASN A 75 11.96 -16.05 -7.04
CA ASN A 75 12.02 -14.59 -7.13
C ASN A 75 10.81 -14.01 -7.86
N SER A 76 10.41 -14.59 -8.98
CA SER A 76 9.22 -14.17 -9.74
C SER A 76 7.92 -14.37 -8.96
N LYS A 77 7.79 -15.49 -8.22
CA LYS A 77 6.64 -15.71 -7.32
C LYS A 77 6.63 -14.76 -6.14
N ALA A 78 7.79 -14.48 -5.55
CA ALA A 78 7.95 -13.52 -4.46
C ALA A 78 7.55 -12.11 -4.90
N GLU A 79 7.99 -11.67 -6.06
CA GLU A 79 7.64 -10.37 -6.63
C GLU A 79 6.13 -10.23 -6.84
N SER A 80 5.48 -11.18 -7.48
CA SER A 80 4.02 -11.13 -7.70
C SER A 80 3.23 -11.20 -6.39
N THR A 81 3.68 -11.99 -5.42
CA THR A 81 3.07 -12.09 -4.09
C THR A 81 3.16 -10.75 -3.36
N ILE A 82 4.34 -10.12 -3.34
CA ILE A 82 4.55 -8.83 -2.68
C ILE A 82 3.72 -7.74 -3.35
N VAL A 83 3.71 -7.66 -4.68
CA VAL A 83 2.91 -6.67 -5.42
C VAL A 83 1.42 -6.83 -5.13
N ASN A 84 0.91 -8.06 -5.07
CA ASN A 84 -0.48 -8.32 -4.74
C ASN A 84 -0.82 -7.95 -3.30
N LEU A 85 0.05 -8.26 -2.33
CA LEU A 85 -0.12 -7.89 -0.93
C LEU A 85 -0.12 -6.37 -0.74
N ILE A 86 0.76 -5.65 -1.42
CA ILE A 86 0.78 -4.18 -1.43
C ILE A 86 -0.54 -3.63 -1.95
N LYS A 87 -1.03 -4.14 -3.08
CA LYS A 87 -2.31 -3.74 -3.66
C LYS A 87 -3.50 -3.92 -2.72
N GLN A 88 -3.50 -4.99 -1.93
CA GLN A 88 -4.59 -5.33 -1.00
C GLN A 88 -4.46 -4.62 0.34
N THR A 89 -3.32 -4.02 0.63
CA THR A 89 -3.08 -3.34 1.91
C THR A 89 -3.90 -2.06 1.99
N LYS A 90 -4.76 -1.98 3.00
CA LYS A 90 -5.54 -0.77 3.30
C LYS A 90 -4.71 0.19 4.13
N VAL A 91 -4.86 1.48 3.88
CA VAL A 91 -4.25 2.51 4.71
C VAL A 91 -4.87 2.53 6.10
N GLN A 92 -4.04 2.43 7.13
CA GLN A 92 -4.41 2.44 8.55
C GLN A 92 -3.44 3.31 9.34
N GLY A 93 -3.91 3.86 10.45
CA GLY A 93 -3.09 4.71 11.33
C GLY A 93 -2.87 6.12 10.78
N TYR A 94 -3.65 6.54 9.79
CA TYR A 94 -3.63 7.91 9.29
C TYR A 94 -4.36 8.86 10.23
N GLU A 95 -3.99 10.13 10.13
CA GLU A 95 -4.54 11.22 10.92
C GLU A 95 -5.03 12.35 10.01
N GLN A 96 -6.01 13.12 10.47
CA GLN A 96 -6.35 14.36 9.81
C GLN A 96 -5.22 15.38 10.02
N TRP A 97 -4.67 15.87 8.92
CA TRP A 97 -3.61 16.87 8.94
C TRP A 97 -4.16 18.29 8.83
N LYS A 98 -4.98 18.53 7.82
CA LYS A 98 -5.61 19.83 7.58
C LYS A 98 -7.00 19.68 6.99
N ILE A 99 -7.83 20.67 7.29
CA ILE A 99 -9.13 20.83 6.66
C ILE A 99 -9.34 22.32 6.34
N ALA A 100 -9.93 22.60 5.21
CA ALA A 100 -10.41 23.92 4.84
C ALA A 100 -11.79 23.82 4.21
N VAL A 101 -12.67 24.72 4.58
CA VAL A 101 -14.03 24.80 4.05
C VAL A 101 -14.23 26.17 3.44
N SER A 102 -14.82 26.20 2.26
CA SER A 102 -15.26 27.43 1.59
C SER A 102 -16.68 27.25 1.06
N ILE A 103 -17.35 28.38 0.82
CA ILE A 103 -18.66 28.39 0.20
C ILE A 103 -18.46 28.81 -1.26
N THR A 104 -19.05 28.06 -2.19
CA THR A 104 -19.00 28.36 -3.62
C THR A 104 -20.02 29.45 -4.00
N SER A 105 -19.92 29.98 -5.20
CA SER A 105 -20.89 30.93 -5.76
C SER A 105 -22.31 30.37 -5.82
N ASP A 106 -22.46 29.04 -5.87
CA ASP A 106 -23.75 28.34 -5.90
C ASP A 106 -24.26 27.98 -4.48
N ASN A 107 -23.70 28.58 -3.43
CA ASN A 107 -24.01 28.30 -2.03
C ASN A 107 -23.81 26.83 -1.60
N GLU A 108 -22.86 26.17 -2.21
CA GLU A 108 -22.44 24.85 -1.79
C GLU A 108 -21.16 24.91 -0.95
N TYR A 109 -20.97 23.92 -0.08
CA TYR A 109 -19.74 23.76 0.69
C TYR A 109 -18.69 23.05 -0.14
N ARG A 110 -17.50 23.64 -0.24
CA ARG A 110 -16.31 23.02 -0.79
C ARG A 110 -15.33 22.68 0.33
N VAL A 111 -15.04 21.43 0.51
CA VAL A 111 -14.14 20.92 1.56
C VAL A 111 -12.85 20.42 0.94
N TYR A 112 -11.74 20.89 1.48
CA TYR A 112 -10.39 20.40 1.22
C TYR A 112 -9.93 19.61 2.44
N MET A 113 -9.64 18.33 2.27
CA MET A 113 -9.21 17.43 3.33
C MET A 113 -7.76 17.01 3.08
N GLY A 114 -6.93 17.12 4.11
CA GLY A 114 -5.57 16.59 4.13
C GLY A 114 -5.44 15.52 5.20
N LEU A 115 -4.99 14.34 4.81
CA LEU A 115 -4.64 13.24 5.69
C LEU A 115 -3.14 13.01 5.70
N GLN A 116 -2.61 12.52 6.80
CA GLN A 116 -1.20 12.15 6.92
C GLN A 116 -1.06 10.75 7.51
N LEU A 117 -0.06 10.02 7.02
CA LEU A 117 0.32 8.71 7.54
C LEU A 117 1.74 8.81 8.13
N PRO A 118 1.91 8.61 9.46
CA PRO A 118 3.23 8.58 10.06
C PRO A 118 4.10 7.47 9.46
N LEU A 119 5.39 7.73 9.29
CA LEU A 119 6.34 6.75 8.77
C LEU A 119 6.40 5.47 9.62
N GLY A 120 6.22 5.60 10.94
CA GLY A 120 6.14 4.45 11.84
C GLY A 120 4.97 3.53 11.53
N GLU A 121 3.80 4.07 11.15
CA GLU A 121 2.66 3.28 10.72
C GLU A 121 2.89 2.64 9.35
N LEU A 122 3.54 3.36 8.43
CA LEU A 122 3.96 2.80 7.14
C LEU A 122 4.92 1.62 7.32
N ASN A 123 5.90 1.74 8.22
CA ASN A 123 6.85 0.66 8.52
C ASN A 123 6.17 -0.56 9.12
N LYS A 124 5.19 -0.39 10.00
CA LYS A 124 4.38 -1.51 10.54
C LYS A 124 3.64 -2.26 9.43
N LEU A 125 3.03 -1.53 8.49
CA LEU A 125 2.35 -2.14 7.35
C LEU A 125 3.33 -2.87 6.44
N ALA A 126 4.52 -2.32 6.21
CA ALA A 126 5.57 -2.95 5.43
C ALA A 126 6.07 -4.25 6.07
N GLU A 127 6.27 -4.28 7.39
CA GLU A 127 6.66 -5.49 8.12
C GLU A 127 5.59 -6.59 8.03
N LEU A 128 4.30 -6.23 8.15
CA LEU A 128 3.20 -7.18 7.97
C LEU A 128 3.17 -7.78 6.56
N ILE A 129 3.43 -6.99 5.54
CA ILE A 129 3.52 -7.46 4.14
C ILE A 129 4.69 -8.43 3.97
N LYS A 130 5.86 -8.12 4.51
CA LYS A 130 7.04 -9.01 4.46
C LYS A 130 6.78 -10.34 5.14
N GLU A 131 6.19 -10.32 6.33
CA GLU A 131 5.85 -11.51 7.10
C GLU A 131 4.85 -12.38 6.35
N GLU A 132 3.78 -11.81 5.83
CA GLU A 132 2.78 -12.52 5.05
C GLU A 132 3.36 -13.08 3.74
N ALA A 133 4.19 -12.31 3.05
CA ALA A 133 4.87 -12.76 1.83
C ALA A 133 5.80 -13.95 2.11
N ALA A 134 6.58 -13.89 3.18
CA ALA A 134 7.44 -15.00 3.59
C ALA A 134 6.64 -16.27 3.89
N ASN A 135 5.53 -16.15 4.61
CA ASN A 135 4.64 -17.27 4.92
C ASN A 135 4.05 -17.91 3.66
N GLN A 136 3.54 -17.10 2.72
CA GLN A 136 2.97 -17.60 1.47
C GLN A 136 4.01 -18.30 0.58
N ILE A 137 5.23 -17.80 0.52
CA ILE A 137 6.31 -18.38 -0.26
C ILE A 137 6.73 -19.73 0.33
N VAL A 138 6.87 -19.85 1.64
CA VAL A 138 7.21 -21.11 2.33
C VAL A 138 6.11 -22.16 2.10
N ILE A 139 4.84 -21.82 2.27
CA ILE A 139 3.72 -22.75 2.04
C ILE A 139 3.72 -23.24 0.57
N ASN A 140 3.92 -22.37 -0.38
CA ASN A 140 3.95 -22.72 -1.80
C ASN A 140 5.13 -23.63 -2.14
N SER A 141 6.30 -23.44 -1.54
CA SER A 141 7.47 -24.31 -1.74
C SER A 141 7.26 -25.69 -1.14
N ASP A 142 6.65 -25.80 0.03
CA ASP A 142 6.34 -27.07 0.70
C ASP A 142 5.29 -27.88 -0.10
N VAL A 143 4.28 -27.22 -0.64
CA VAL A 143 3.27 -27.88 -1.52
C VAL A 143 3.90 -28.39 -2.81
N ALA A 144 4.78 -27.61 -3.42
CA ALA A 144 5.49 -28.02 -4.64
C ALA A 144 6.41 -29.23 -4.37
N SER A 145 7.17 -29.20 -3.28
CA SER A 145 8.04 -30.32 -2.86
C SER A 145 7.25 -31.61 -2.62
N LYS A 146 6.13 -31.56 -1.92
CA LYS A 146 5.26 -32.71 -1.67
C LYS A 146 4.60 -33.24 -2.94
N ALA A 147 4.27 -32.37 -3.90
CA ALA A 147 3.74 -32.79 -5.20
C ALA A 147 4.78 -33.55 -6.01
N ASP A 148 6.03 -33.09 -6.02
CA ASP A 148 7.15 -33.76 -6.72
C ASP A 148 7.45 -35.13 -6.09
N GLU A 149 7.47 -35.25 -4.77
CA GLU A 149 7.62 -36.52 -4.04
C GLU A 149 6.49 -37.51 -4.36
N ALA A 150 5.25 -37.02 -4.48
CA ALA A 150 4.09 -37.83 -4.83
C ALA A 150 4.18 -38.34 -6.28
N ILE A 151 4.64 -37.52 -7.23
CA ILE A 151 4.85 -37.88 -8.62
C ILE A 151 5.97 -38.95 -8.75
N ASP A 152 7.09 -38.77 -8.07
CA ASP A 152 8.20 -39.73 -8.06
C ASP A 152 7.76 -41.08 -7.49
N SER A 153 6.97 -41.10 -6.43
CA SER A 153 6.44 -42.33 -5.87
C SER A 153 5.49 -43.07 -6.80
N LEU A 154 4.65 -42.33 -7.54
CA LEU A 154 3.74 -42.92 -8.54
C LEU A 154 4.50 -43.45 -9.76
N THR A 155 5.56 -42.81 -10.19
CA THR A 155 6.39 -43.23 -11.31
C THR A 155 7.15 -44.52 -10.97
N ASN A 156 7.61 -44.68 -9.75
CA ASN A 156 8.29 -45.91 -9.32
C ASN A 156 7.35 -47.12 -9.21
N ILE A 157 6.06 -46.90 -8.88
CA ILE A 157 5.06 -47.99 -8.85
C ILE A 157 4.69 -48.44 -10.26
N ALA A 158 4.75 -47.58 -11.26
CA ALA A 158 4.40 -47.90 -12.65
C ALA A 158 5.50 -48.65 -13.41
N THR A 159 6.70 -48.80 -12.84
CA THR A 159 7.87 -49.44 -13.46
C THR A 159 8.16 -50.85 -12.91
N GLU A 160 7.39 -51.34 -11.96
CA GLU A 160 7.38 -52.76 -11.50
C GLU A 160 6.25 -53.55 -12.20
#